data_c201001b6785998e6bda7e3acafaa3bc
#
_entry.id   c201001b6785998e6bda7e3acafaa3bc
#
_cell.length_a   1.000
_cell.length_b   1.000
_cell.length_c   1.000
_cell.angle_alpha   90.00
_cell.angle_beta   90.00
_cell.angle_gamma   90.00
#
_symmetry.space_group_name_H-M   'P 1'
#
loop_
_entity.id
_entity.type
_entity.pdbx_description
1 polymer ?
#
loop_
_entity_poly.entity_id
_entity_poly.type
_entity_poly.pdbx_seq_one_letter_code
_entity_poly.pdbx_strand_id
1 'polypeptide(L)'
;KDDVEKISEIFSDKESTINPYYFQYKAHQLDVKINGDVFNLELSKYGIILIKNASLDQAIEIVRKRVDEVGTNEPNILKRGNDRILLELPGLDNPDRIKSLLGKTADLAFRLESKSSNESFGTEKLKLIETGEELLLSKRVIISGDNLVDASPRMDSLNNQTVVSFTLDRVGSKRFAQATKRNIGTRLAIVLDGQIISAPVIRDVIAGGSGQIS
;
A
#
# COMPACT_ATOMS: atom_id res chain seq x y z
N LYS A 1 19.53 30.87 6.67
CA LYS A 1 18.73 31.55 5.61
C LYS A 1 18.76 30.73 4.31
N ASP A 2 19.95 30.33 3.85
CA ASP A 2 20.13 29.60 2.58
C ASP A 2 19.33 28.25 2.52
N ASP A 3 19.19 27.54 3.63
CA ASP A 3 18.47 26.28 3.67
C ASP A 3 16.95 26.48 3.61
N VAL A 4 16.44 27.57 4.19
CA VAL A 4 15.01 27.92 4.13
C VAL A 4 14.60 28.28 2.70
N GLU A 5 15.45 29.04 1.99
CA GLU A 5 15.21 29.39 0.59
C GLU A 5 15.24 28.15 -0.30
N LYS A 6 16.22 27.26 -0.16
CA LYS A 6 16.30 26.01 -0.91
C LYS A 6 15.10 25.08 -0.68
N ILE A 7 14.64 24.96 0.57
CA ILE A 7 13.46 24.17 0.88
C ILE A 7 12.20 24.79 0.26
N SER A 8 12.08 26.12 0.33
CA SER A 8 10.96 26.83 -0.29
C SER A 8 10.92 26.65 -1.82
N GLU A 9 12.09 26.68 -2.47
CA GLU A 9 12.21 26.41 -3.92
C GLU A 9 11.72 25.01 -4.28
N ILE A 10 12.07 23.97 -3.51
CA ILE A 10 11.65 22.60 -3.77
C ILE A 10 10.10 22.47 -3.75
N PHE A 11 9.43 23.13 -2.82
CA PHE A 11 7.96 23.07 -2.71
C PHE A 11 7.26 23.96 -3.75
N SER A 12 7.89 25.03 -4.20
CA SER A 12 7.34 25.95 -5.21
C SER A 12 7.71 25.55 -6.65
N ASP A 13 8.63 24.60 -6.83
CA ASP A 13 9.01 24.12 -8.15
C ASP A 13 7.83 23.40 -8.83
N LYS A 14 7.49 23.94 -10.00
CA LYS A 14 6.36 23.47 -10.82
C LYS A 14 6.62 22.13 -11.51
N GLU A 15 7.88 21.75 -11.67
CA GLU A 15 8.33 20.50 -12.28
C GLU A 15 8.67 19.43 -11.23
N SER A 16 8.61 19.79 -9.96
CA SER A 16 8.88 18.87 -8.86
C SER A 16 7.89 17.70 -8.82
N THR A 17 8.39 16.54 -8.43
CA THR A 17 7.56 15.36 -8.14
C THR A 17 6.54 15.57 -7.01
N ILE A 18 6.72 16.64 -6.23
CA ILE A 18 5.76 17.08 -5.19
C ILE A 18 4.54 17.75 -5.83
N ASN A 19 4.69 18.32 -7.03
CA ASN A 19 3.63 19.03 -7.76
C ASN A 19 3.32 18.37 -9.11
N PRO A 20 2.99 17.06 -9.16
CA PRO A 20 2.95 16.27 -10.39
C PRO A 20 1.91 16.77 -11.41
N TYR A 21 0.93 17.54 -10.97
CA TYR A 21 -0.18 18.03 -11.80
C TYR A 21 -0.23 19.55 -11.91
N TYR A 22 0.87 20.26 -11.55
CA TYR A 22 0.87 21.72 -11.57
C TYR A 22 0.50 22.29 -12.94
N PHE A 23 1.04 21.76 -14.01
CA PHE A 23 0.77 22.24 -15.38
C PHE A 23 -0.68 22.02 -15.82
N GLN A 24 -1.32 20.98 -15.31
CA GLN A 24 -2.72 20.66 -15.61
C GLN A 24 -3.70 21.57 -14.85
N TYR A 25 -3.45 21.80 -13.56
CA TYR A 25 -4.38 22.51 -12.67
C TYR A 25 -3.93 23.91 -12.28
N LYS A 26 -2.68 24.30 -12.62
CA LYS A 26 -2.05 25.58 -12.25
C LYS A 26 -2.06 25.86 -10.75
N ALA A 27 -1.97 24.79 -9.96
CA ALA A 27 -2.00 24.86 -8.49
C ALA A 27 -1.00 23.86 -7.87
N HIS A 28 -0.40 24.26 -6.75
CA HIS A 28 0.47 23.40 -5.97
C HIS A 28 -0.35 22.41 -5.13
N GLN A 29 0.22 21.24 -4.87
CA GLN A 29 -0.41 20.22 -4.04
C GLN A 29 -0.39 20.59 -2.55
N LEU A 30 0.64 21.33 -2.13
CA LEU A 30 0.84 21.74 -0.75
C LEU A 30 0.81 23.26 -0.62
N ASP A 31 0.17 23.74 0.43
CA ASP A 31 0.30 25.12 0.92
C ASP A 31 1.43 25.15 1.95
N VAL A 32 2.43 25.97 1.72
CA VAL A 32 3.62 26.10 2.58
C VAL A 32 3.56 27.42 3.33
N LYS A 33 3.56 27.36 4.65
CA LYS A 33 3.64 28.53 5.53
C LYS A 33 4.95 28.47 6.30
N ILE A 34 5.77 29.51 6.21
CA ILE A 34 7.08 29.59 6.86
C ILE A 34 6.99 30.58 8.03
N ASN A 35 7.27 30.10 9.24
CA ASN A 35 7.34 30.92 10.45
C ASN A 35 8.73 30.75 11.10
N GLY A 36 9.65 31.64 10.82
CA GLY A 36 11.06 31.52 11.24
C GLY A 36 11.70 30.28 10.62
N ASP A 37 12.13 29.32 11.43
CA ASP A 37 12.74 28.07 11.01
C ASP A 37 11.75 26.90 10.92
N VAL A 38 10.44 27.18 11.08
CA VAL A 38 9.38 26.16 11.06
C VAL A 38 8.60 26.23 9.77
N PHE A 39 8.53 25.09 9.07
CA PHE A 39 7.71 24.89 7.88
C PHE A 39 6.41 24.18 8.27
N ASN A 40 5.29 24.86 8.05
CA ASN A 40 3.96 24.23 8.15
C ASN A 40 3.50 23.85 6.75
N LEU A 41 3.33 22.55 6.52
CA LEU A 41 2.89 21.99 5.27
C LEU A 41 1.46 21.49 5.42
N GLU A 42 0.55 22.05 4.63
CA GLU A 42 -0.85 21.65 4.60
C GLU A 42 -1.22 21.25 3.16
N LEU A 43 -2.13 20.30 3.00
CA LEU A 43 -2.68 20.01 1.69
C LEU A 43 -3.50 21.20 1.20
N SER A 44 -3.19 21.69 0.00
CA SER A 44 -4.02 22.68 -0.64
C SER A 44 -5.42 22.12 -0.98
N LYS A 45 -6.39 22.98 -1.25
CA LYS A 45 -7.71 22.53 -1.74
C LYS A 45 -7.59 21.62 -2.96
N TYR A 46 -6.65 21.92 -3.87
CA TYR A 46 -6.35 21.08 -5.03
C TYR A 46 -5.69 19.77 -4.63
N GLY A 47 -4.74 19.78 -3.71
CA GLY A 47 -4.11 18.58 -3.18
C GLY A 47 -5.14 17.60 -2.61
N ILE A 48 -6.12 18.10 -1.87
CA ILE A 48 -7.22 17.28 -1.34
C ILE A 48 -8.06 16.68 -2.48
N ILE A 49 -8.41 17.47 -3.51
CA ILE A 49 -9.18 16.99 -4.65
C ILE A 49 -8.40 15.91 -5.42
N LEU A 50 -7.11 16.11 -5.64
CA LEU A 50 -6.25 15.16 -6.33
C LEU A 50 -6.17 13.83 -5.59
N ILE A 51 -5.94 13.87 -4.27
CA ILE A 51 -5.88 12.66 -3.44
C ILE A 51 -7.22 11.93 -3.46
N LYS A 52 -8.34 12.66 -3.31
CA LYS A 52 -9.68 12.06 -3.37
C LYS A 52 -9.95 11.39 -4.71
N ASN A 53 -9.61 12.04 -5.82
CA ASN A 53 -9.79 11.47 -7.14
C ASN A 53 -8.93 10.22 -7.35
N ALA A 54 -7.65 10.28 -6.97
CA ALA A 54 -6.75 9.14 -7.07
C ALA A 54 -7.23 7.95 -6.22
N SER A 55 -7.68 8.22 -4.99
CA SER A 55 -8.23 7.19 -4.10
C SER A 55 -9.52 6.59 -4.66
N LEU A 56 -10.37 7.41 -5.29
CA LEU A 56 -11.61 6.93 -5.90
C LEU A 56 -11.33 6.07 -7.15
N ASP A 57 -10.35 6.45 -7.97
CA ASP A 57 -9.92 5.65 -9.12
C ASP A 57 -9.36 4.30 -8.68
N GLN A 58 -8.50 4.29 -7.66
CA GLN A 58 -7.97 3.07 -7.07
C GLN A 58 -9.08 2.19 -6.47
N ALA A 59 -10.04 2.79 -5.76
CA ALA A 59 -11.17 2.06 -5.20
C ALA A 59 -12.04 1.41 -6.30
N ILE A 60 -12.24 2.08 -7.44
CA ILE A 60 -12.97 1.53 -8.59
C ILE A 60 -12.25 0.30 -9.15
N GLU A 61 -10.93 0.33 -9.30
CA GLU A 61 -10.16 -0.82 -9.77
C GLU A 61 -10.22 -2.01 -8.80
N ILE A 62 -10.17 -1.73 -7.49
CA ILE A 62 -10.34 -2.76 -6.46
C ILE A 62 -11.75 -3.38 -6.52
N VAL A 63 -12.78 -2.54 -6.61
CA VAL A 63 -14.18 -2.99 -6.73
C VAL A 63 -14.35 -3.85 -7.98
N ARG A 64 -13.80 -3.41 -9.14
CA ARG A 64 -13.86 -4.17 -10.39
C ARG A 64 -13.25 -5.55 -10.22
N LYS A 65 -12.02 -5.67 -9.73
CA LYS A 65 -11.36 -6.95 -9.50
C LYS A 65 -12.20 -7.89 -8.61
N ARG A 66 -12.74 -7.38 -7.50
CA ARG A 66 -13.56 -8.18 -6.58
C ARG A 66 -14.89 -8.63 -7.18
N VAL A 67 -15.49 -7.81 -8.03
CA VAL A 67 -16.74 -8.12 -8.73
C VAL A 67 -16.49 -9.16 -9.82
N ASP A 68 -15.37 -9.05 -10.56
CA ASP A 68 -14.95 -10.00 -11.57
C ASP A 68 -14.70 -11.41 -10.98
N GLU A 69 -14.12 -11.49 -9.76
CA GLU A 69 -13.93 -12.75 -9.03
C GLU A 69 -15.25 -13.49 -8.71
N VAL A 70 -16.35 -12.77 -8.62
CA VAL A 70 -17.67 -13.34 -8.36
C VAL A 70 -18.32 -13.89 -9.65
N GLY A 71 -17.76 -13.58 -10.81
CA GLY A 71 -18.25 -14.03 -12.11
C GLY A 71 -19.55 -13.35 -12.52
N THR A 72 -19.73 -12.08 -12.18
CA THR A 72 -20.89 -11.28 -12.60
C THR A 72 -20.75 -10.86 -14.06
N ASN A 73 -21.82 -10.97 -14.82
CA ASN A 73 -21.85 -10.52 -16.21
C ASN A 73 -21.94 -8.98 -16.26
N GLU A 74 -20.97 -8.35 -16.92
CA GLU A 74 -20.95 -6.93 -17.28
C GLU A 74 -21.32 -5.96 -16.13
N PRO A 75 -20.49 -5.84 -15.08
CA PRO A 75 -20.74 -4.91 -14.00
C PRO A 75 -20.63 -3.46 -14.50
N ASN A 76 -21.57 -2.60 -14.15
CA ASN A 76 -21.48 -1.18 -14.40
C ASN A 76 -20.94 -0.48 -13.16
N ILE A 77 -19.71 0.08 -13.26
CA ILE A 77 -19.02 0.71 -12.14
C ILE A 77 -18.72 2.17 -12.53
N LEU A 78 -19.38 3.11 -11.89
CA LEU A 78 -19.31 4.53 -12.22
C LEU A 78 -18.95 5.38 -11.00
N LYS A 79 -18.18 6.44 -11.24
CA LYS A 79 -18.01 7.52 -10.25
C LYS A 79 -19.34 8.28 -10.09
N ARG A 80 -19.75 8.51 -8.83
CA ARG A 80 -20.89 9.37 -8.53
C ARG A 80 -20.51 10.45 -7.54
N GLY A 81 -20.31 11.67 -8.05
CA GLY A 81 -19.75 12.78 -7.27
C GLY A 81 -18.26 12.57 -7.00
N ASN A 82 -17.78 13.14 -5.87
CA ASN A 82 -16.36 13.15 -5.51
C ASN A 82 -15.98 12.11 -4.46
N ASP A 83 -16.95 11.31 -3.98
CA ASP A 83 -16.80 10.46 -2.80
C ASP A 83 -17.55 9.13 -2.88
N ARG A 84 -18.24 8.84 -3.99
CA ARG A 84 -19.10 7.66 -4.13
C ARG A 84 -18.83 6.90 -5.42
N ILE A 85 -19.00 5.58 -5.33
CA ILE A 85 -18.98 4.64 -6.45
C ILE A 85 -20.40 4.06 -6.59
N LEU A 86 -20.98 4.16 -7.77
CA LEU A 86 -22.20 3.46 -8.13
C LEU A 86 -21.81 2.12 -8.74
N LEU A 87 -22.32 1.04 -8.15
CA LEU A 87 -22.14 -0.33 -8.63
C LEU A 87 -23.48 -0.92 -8.97
N GLU A 88 -23.66 -1.30 -10.24
CA GLU A 88 -24.85 -1.99 -10.73
C GLU A 88 -24.43 -3.38 -11.23
N LEU A 89 -25.09 -4.41 -10.72
CA LEU A 89 -24.77 -5.81 -10.98
C LEU A 89 -26.03 -6.52 -11.52
N PRO A 90 -26.22 -6.56 -12.85
CA PRO A 90 -27.36 -7.21 -13.44
C PRO A 90 -27.38 -8.72 -13.15
N GLY A 91 -28.53 -9.26 -12.80
CA GLY A 91 -28.72 -10.70 -12.59
C GLY A 91 -28.19 -11.26 -11.26
N LEU A 92 -27.93 -10.42 -10.27
CA LEU A 92 -27.48 -10.84 -8.96
C LEU A 92 -28.64 -10.86 -7.95
N ASP A 93 -29.01 -12.07 -7.53
CA ASP A 93 -30.15 -12.27 -6.62
C ASP A 93 -29.82 -11.99 -5.14
N ASN A 94 -28.53 -11.94 -4.77
CA ASN A 94 -28.11 -11.75 -3.38
C ASN A 94 -27.11 -10.59 -3.21
N PRO A 95 -27.59 -9.35 -2.94
CA PRO A 95 -26.75 -8.19 -2.75
C PRO A 95 -25.88 -8.25 -1.49
N ASP A 96 -26.25 -9.04 -0.47
CA ASP A 96 -25.49 -9.10 0.78
C ASP A 96 -24.17 -9.86 0.64
N ARG A 97 -24.12 -10.83 -0.28
CA ARG A 97 -22.88 -11.52 -0.65
C ARG A 97 -21.84 -10.50 -1.21
N ILE A 98 -22.29 -9.61 -2.06
CA ILE A 98 -21.43 -8.58 -2.66
C ILE A 98 -21.01 -7.55 -1.62
N LYS A 99 -21.93 -7.09 -0.77
CA LYS A 99 -21.59 -6.17 0.35
C LYS A 99 -20.54 -6.79 1.25
N SER A 100 -20.64 -8.08 1.58
CA SER A 100 -19.65 -8.77 2.41
C SER A 100 -18.29 -8.89 1.75
N LEU A 101 -18.24 -9.09 0.42
CA LEU A 101 -16.98 -9.13 -0.34
C LEU A 101 -16.32 -7.76 -0.48
N LEU A 102 -17.11 -6.73 -0.76
CA LEU A 102 -16.62 -5.36 -0.88
C LEU A 102 -16.21 -4.76 0.46
N GLY A 103 -16.90 -5.14 1.54
CA GLY A 103 -16.64 -4.65 2.90
C GLY A 103 -15.40 -5.26 3.58
N LYS A 104 -14.84 -6.33 3.03
CA LYS A 104 -13.58 -6.91 3.53
C LYS A 104 -12.39 -6.04 3.08
N THR A 105 -11.99 -5.11 3.91
CA THR A 105 -10.73 -4.39 3.75
C THR A 105 -9.67 -5.20 4.49
N ALA A 106 -8.76 -5.83 3.76
CA ALA A 106 -7.62 -6.48 4.35
C ALA A 106 -6.47 -5.47 4.40
N ASP A 107 -6.01 -5.13 5.60
CA ASP A 107 -4.81 -4.30 5.79
C ASP A 107 -3.57 -5.19 5.71
N LEU A 108 -2.95 -5.22 4.53
CA LEU A 108 -1.73 -5.98 4.29
C LEU A 108 -0.52 -5.05 4.39
N ALA A 109 0.43 -5.44 5.25
CA ALA A 109 1.68 -4.73 5.44
C ALA A 109 2.88 -5.68 5.51
N PHE A 110 3.97 -5.34 4.84
CA PHE A 110 5.27 -5.99 4.98
C PHE A 110 6.12 -5.19 5.95
N ARG A 111 6.58 -5.81 7.03
CA ARG A 111 7.34 -5.17 8.09
C ARG A 111 8.56 -6.01 8.48
N LEU A 112 9.65 -5.36 8.90
CA LEU A 112 10.84 -6.06 9.38
C LEU A 112 10.72 -6.41 10.86
N GLU A 113 11.25 -7.57 11.21
CA GLU A 113 11.52 -7.91 12.60
C GLU A 113 12.54 -6.92 13.17
N SER A 114 12.28 -6.45 14.40
CA SER A 114 13.15 -5.54 15.10
C SER A 114 14.35 -6.32 15.67
N LYS A 115 15.54 -5.77 15.52
CA LYS A 115 16.76 -6.30 16.16
C LYS A 115 16.84 -5.95 17.65
N SER A 116 15.98 -5.08 18.14
CA SER A 116 15.88 -4.74 19.55
C SER A 116 15.16 -5.83 20.32
N SER A 117 15.62 -6.18 21.49
CA SER A 117 14.95 -7.16 22.36
C SER A 117 13.77 -6.57 23.15
N ASN A 118 13.66 -5.25 23.20
CA ASN A 118 12.64 -4.54 23.97
C ASN A 118 11.72 -3.72 23.08
N GLU A 119 10.45 -3.67 23.45
CA GLU A 119 9.46 -2.84 22.84
C GLU A 119 9.84 -1.36 23.03
N SER A 120 9.85 -0.60 21.94
CA SER A 120 10.17 0.83 21.89
C SER A 120 9.11 1.59 21.09
N PHE A 121 9.18 2.91 21.11
CA PHE A 121 8.20 3.76 20.39
C PHE A 121 8.01 3.40 18.92
N GLY A 122 9.03 2.87 18.24
CA GLY A 122 8.99 2.49 16.82
C GLY A 122 8.70 1.01 16.55
N THR A 123 8.36 0.21 17.58
CA THR A 123 8.12 -1.23 17.47
C THR A 123 6.78 -1.63 18.07
N GLU A 124 6.27 -2.79 17.69
CA GLU A 124 5.10 -3.43 18.28
C GLU A 124 5.22 -4.95 18.24
N LYS A 125 4.60 -5.64 19.19
CA LYS A 125 4.53 -7.09 19.24
C LYS A 125 3.29 -7.59 18.55
N LEU A 126 3.46 -8.49 17.60
CA LEU A 126 2.37 -9.17 16.92
C LEU A 126 2.57 -10.68 16.96
N LYS A 127 1.46 -11.43 16.88
CA LYS A 127 1.47 -12.89 16.93
C LYS A 127 1.47 -13.48 15.53
N LEU A 128 2.29 -14.49 15.32
CA LEU A 128 2.26 -15.36 14.16
C LEU A 128 1.08 -16.34 14.29
N ILE A 129 0.18 -16.33 13.31
CA ILE A 129 -1.06 -17.14 13.38
C ILE A 129 -0.76 -18.62 13.51
N GLU A 130 0.23 -19.11 12.76
CA GLU A 130 0.52 -20.52 12.64
C GLU A 130 1.08 -21.14 13.93
N THR A 131 2.00 -20.45 14.60
CA THR A 131 2.73 -20.98 15.77
C THR A 131 2.34 -20.33 17.10
N GLY A 132 1.67 -19.17 17.06
CA GLY A 132 1.39 -18.35 18.24
C GLY A 132 2.63 -17.59 18.75
N GLU A 133 3.78 -17.68 18.08
CA GLU A 133 5.01 -16.97 18.41
C GLU A 133 4.79 -15.46 18.35
N GLU A 134 5.26 -14.73 19.36
CA GLU A 134 5.25 -13.26 19.35
C GLU A 134 6.54 -12.73 18.75
N LEU A 135 6.41 -11.93 17.70
CA LEU A 135 7.54 -11.24 17.06
C LEU A 135 7.44 -9.74 17.32
N LEU A 136 8.59 -9.13 17.61
CA LEU A 136 8.70 -7.69 17.74
C LEU A 136 9.00 -7.09 16.36
N LEU A 137 8.04 -6.37 15.80
CA LEU A 137 8.14 -5.78 14.46
C LEU A 137 8.36 -4.27 14.51
N SER A 138 9.07 -3.76 13.54
CA SER A 138 9.10 -2.32 13.28
C SER A 138 7.70 -1.85 12.84
N LYS A 139 7.23 -0.73 13.40
CA LYS A 139 5.98 -0.07 12.94
C LYS A 139 6.09 0.46 11.52
N ARG A 140 7.32 0.63 11.02
CA ARG A 140 7.56 1.10 9.66
C ARG A 140 7.13 0.06 8.65
N VAL A 141 6.11 0.39 7.86
CA VAL A 141 5.67 -0.41 6.71
C VAL A 141 6.64 -0.21 5.55
N ILE A 142 7.15 -1.32 5.01
CA ILE A 142 8.03 -1.32 3.81
C ILE A 142 7.16 -1.26 2.56
N ILE A 143 6.13 -2.12 2.52
CA ILE A 143 5.17 -2.26 1.44
C ILE A 143 3.80 -2.45 2.07
N SER A 144 2.80 -1.77 1.53
CA SER A 144 1.38 -1.97 1.85
C SER A 144 0.68 -2.73 0.72
N GLY A 145 -0.54 -3.17 0.98
CA GLY A 145 -1.40 -3.79 -0.04
C GLY A 145 -1.59 -2.94 -1.28
N ASP A 146 -1.52 -1.60 -1.17
CA ASP A 146 -1.64 -0.68 -2.30
C ASP A 146 -0.54 -0.86 -3.35
N ASN A 147 0.60 -1.42 -2.95
CA ASN A 147 1.71 -1.70 -3.87
C ASN A 147 1.58 -3.06 -4.57
N LEU A 148 0.57 -3.88 -4.23
CA LEU A 148 0.31 -5.15 -4.90
C LEU A 148 -0.46 -4.92 -6.20
N VAL A 149 0.12 -5.41 -7.30
CA VAL A 149 -0.55 -5.44 -8.62
C VAL A 149 -1.34 -6.73 -8.78
N ASP A 150 -0.77 -7.85 -8.28
CA ASP A 150 -1.36 -9.17 -8.37
C ASP A 150 -0.92 -10.04 -7.20
N ALA A 151 -1.81 -10.94 -6.75
CA ALA A 151 -1.51 -11.99 -5.80
C ALA A 151 -2.39 -13.20 -6.12
N SER A 152 -1.75 -14.33 -6.42
CA SER A 152 -2.45 -15.55 -6.82
C SER A 152 -1.86 -16.79 -6.17
N PRO A 153 -2.69 -17.77 -5.78
CA PRO A 153 -2.19 -19.05 -5.30
C PRO A 153 -1.54 -19.82 -6.46
N ARG A 154 -0.39 -20.40 -6.21
CA ARG A 154 0.33 -21.29 -7.14
C ARG A 154 0.81 -22.54 -6.42
N MET A 155 0.94 -23.61 -7.17
CA MET A 155 1.55 -24.83 -6.68
C MET A 155 3.06 -24.75 -6.90
N ASP A 156 3.83 -24.86 -5.83
CA ASP A 156 5.29 -24.99 -5.95
C ASP A 156 5.60 -26.39 -6.48
N SER A 157 6.19 -26.46 -7.66
CA SER A 157 6.54 -27.72 -8.36
C SER A 157 7.63 -28.54 -7.65
N LEU A 158 8.39 -27.93 -6.73
CA LEU A 158 9.45 -28.62 -6.00
C LEU A 158 8.92 -29.34 -4.75
N ASN A 159 8.01 -28.69 -4.02
CA ASN A 159 7.56 -29.18 -2.71
C ASN A 159 6.07 -29.62 -2.71
N ASN A 160 5.39 -29.45 -3.84
CA ASN A 160 3.95 -29.72 -4.00
C ASN A 160 3.08 -28.97 -2.95
N GLN A 161 3.55 -27.80 -2.48
CA GLN A 161 2.85 -26.94 -1.53
C GLN A 161 2.19 -25.77 -2.26
N THR A 162 1.07 -25.33 -1.72
CA THR A 162 0.43 -24.11 -2.21
C THR A 162 1.18 -22.91 -1.67
N VAL A 163 1.70 -22.08 -2.57
CA VAL A 163 2.36 -20.80 -2.26
C VAL A 163 1.55 -19.66 -2.85
N VAL A 164 1.63 -18.48 -2.25
CA VAL A 164 1.06 -17.26 -2.81
C VAL A 164 2.15 -16.52 -3.57
N SER A 165 2.00 -16.44 -4.89
CA SER A 165 2.84 -15.59 -5.73
C SER A 165 2.28 -14.19 -5.77
N PHE A 166 3.11 -13.17 -5.60
CA PHE A 166 2.69 -11.77 -5.66
C PHE A 166 3.59 -10.95 -6.58
N THR A 167 3.02 -9.88 -7.13
CA THR A 167 3.72 -8.92 -7.96
C THR A 167 3.45 -7.50 -7.44
N LEU A 168 4.52 -6.71 -7.34
CA LEU A 168 4.49 -5.33 -6.86
C LEU A 168 4.50 -4.34 -8.02
N ASP A 169 3.95 -3.17 -7.78
CA ASP A 169 4.08 -2.04 -8.66
C ASP A 169 5.54 -1.53 -8.73
N ARG A 170 5.81 -0.56 -9.57
CA ARG A 170 7.17 -0.02 -9.76
C ARG A 170 7.74 0.62 -8.49
N VAL A 171 6.89 1.26 -7.68
CA VAL A 171 7.32 1.93 -6.44
C VAL A 171 7.61 0.90 -5.37
N GLY A 172 6.69 -0.05 -5.17
CA GLY A 172 6.84 -1.18 -4.28
C GLY A 172 8.07 -2.02 -4.59
N SER A 173 8.30 -2.35 -5.87
CA SER A 173 9.48 -3.10 -6.32
C SER A 173 10.79 -2.43 -5.92
N LYS A 174 10.91 -1.10 -6.10
CA LYS A 174 12.12 -0.36 -5.69
C LYS A 174 12.31 -0.35 -4.18
N ARG A 175 11.23 -0.10 -3.41
CA ARG A 175 11.27 -0.12 -1.94
C ARG A 175 11.64 -1.51 -1.42
N PHE A 176 11.06 -2.55 -2.02
CA PHE A 176 11.29 -3.94 -1.64
C PHE A 176 12.73 -4.37 -1.90
N ALA A 177 13.28 -4.04 -3.08
CA ALA A 177 14.67 -4.30 -3.43
C ALA A 177 15.65 -3.61 -2.45
N GLN A 178 15.40 -2.35 -2.09
CA GLN A 178 16.23 -1.62 -1.12
C GLN A 178 16.12 -2.20 0.29
N ALA A 179 14.92 -2.58 0.71
CA ALA A 179 14.68 -3.15 2.03
C ALA A 179 15.32 -4.53 2.15
N THR A 180 15.13 -5.41 1.17
CA THR A 180 15.72 -6.76 1.17
C THR A 180 17.23 -6.71 1.11
N LYS A 181 17.83 -5.83 0.28
CA LYS A 181 19.28 -5.62 0.20
C LYS A 181 19.92 -5.26 1.55
N ARG A 182 19.24 -4.42 2.35
CA ARG A 182 19.80 -3.92 3.63
C ARG A 182 19.54 -4.85 4.81
N ASN A 183 18.65 -5.83 4.65
CA ASN A 183 18.14 -6.65 5.75
C ASN A 183 18.21 -8.16 5.44
N ILE A 184 19.23 -8.60 4.69
CA ILE A 184 19.50 -10.03 4.48
C ILE A 184 19.74 -10.67 5.84
N GLY A 185 19.16 -11.85 6.07
CA GLY A 185 19.21 -12.58 7.33
C GLY A 185 18.19 -12.12 8.39
N THR A 186 17.39 -11.08 8.11
CA THR A 186 16.30 -10.61 8.98
C THR A 186 14.98 -11.21 8.53
N ARG A 187 14.05 -11.47 9.47
CA ARG A 187 12.69 -11.92 9.12
C ARG A 187 11.88 -10.75 8.56
N LEU A 188 11.16 -11.03 7.48
CA LEU A 188 10.21 -10.12 6.87
C LEU A 188 8.81 -10.61 7.19
N ALA A 189 8.16 -9.98 8.14
CA ALA A 189 6.81 -10.33 8.53
C ALA A 189 5.79 -9.78 7.53
N ILE A 190 4.86 -10.63 7.14
CA ILE A 190 3.69 -10.30 6.35
C ILE A 190 2.52 -10.23 7.31
N VAL A 191 2.05 -9.03 7.54
CA VAL A 191 0.98 -8.71 8.50
C VAL A 191 -0.32 -8.49 7.74
N LEU A 192 -1.36 -9.18 8.15
CA LEU A 192 -2.72 -9.03 7.62
C LEU A 192 -3.66 -8.76 8.79
N ASP A 193 -4.38 -7.63 8.74
CA ASP A 193 -5.33 -7.22 9.79
C ASP A 193 -4.74 -7.27 11.21
N GLY A 194 -3.48 -6.84 11.36
CA GLY A 194 -2.78 -6.80 12.66
C GLY A 194 -2.23 -8.14 13.15
N GLN A 195 -2.28 -9.20 12.36
CA GLN A 195 -1.73 -10.52 12.68
C GLN A 195 -0.66 -10.92 11.68
N ILE A 196 0.37 -11.62 12.12
CA ILE A 196 1.42 -12.12 11.23
C ILE A 196 0.95 -13.42 10.59
N ILE A 197 0.81 -13.42 9.26
CA ILE A 197 0.45 -14.63 8.50
C ILE A 197 1.68 -15.47 8.12
N SER A 198 2.82 -14.81 7.89
CA SER A 198 4.10 -15.47 7.59
C SER A 198 5.25 -14.52 7.92
N ALA A 199 6.42 -15.06 8.26
CA ALA A 199 7.61 -14.28 8.59
C ALA A 199 8.90 -14.95 8.06
N PRO A 200 9.06 -15.09 6.72
CA PRO A 200 10.24 -15.70 6.14
C PRO A 200 11.50 -14.87 6.39
N VAL A 201 12.66 -15.55 6.42
CA VAL A 201 13.96 -14.89 6.45
C VAL A 201 14.33 -14.42 5.06
N ILE A 202 14.75 -13.18 4.93
CA ILE A 202 15.27 -12.61 3.69
C ILE A 202 16.61 -13.32 3.36
N ARG A 203 16.62 -14.14 2.33
CA ARG A 203 17.82 -14.89 1.91
C ARG A 203 18.66 -14.14 0.89
N ASP A 204 18.00 -13.36 0.03
CA ASP A 204 18.65 -12.62 -1.05
C ASP A 204 17.87 -11.33 -1.39
N VAL A 205 18.46 -10.50 -2.25
CA VAL A 205 17.85 -9.27 -2.75
C VAL A 205 16.73 -9.61 -3.73
N ILE A 206 15.53 -9.12 -3.47
CA ILE A 206 14.38 -9.32 -4.36
C ILE A 206 14.23 -8.07 -5.24
N ALA A 207 14.94 -8.05 -6.37
CA ALA A 207 14.96 -6.89 -7.28
C ALA A 207 13.83 -6.91 -8.33
N GLY A 208 13.22 -8.07 -8.60
CA GLY A 208 12.25 -8.26 -9.68
C GLY A 208 10.81 -7.80 -9.37
N GLY A 209 10.55 -7.33 -8.16
CA GLY A 209 9.19 -6.92 -7.74
C GLY A 209 8.17 -8.05 -7.63
N SER A 210 8.60 -9.30 -7.76
CA SER A 210 7.76 -10.48 -7.56
C SER A 210 8.36 -11.36 -6.46
N GLY A 211 7.52 -12.04 -5.71
CA GLY A 211 7.93 -12.94 -4.64
C GLY A 211 6.91 -14.06 -4.42
N GLN A 212 7.28 -15.01 -3.56
CA GLN A 212 6.42 -16.11 -3.15
C GLN A 212 6.42 -16.19 -1.63
N ILE A 213 5.26 -16.49 -1.08
CA ILE A 213 4.99 -16.69 0.34
C ILE A 213 4.53 -18.13 0.50
N SER A 214 5.23 -18.89 1.30
CA SER A 214 4.88 -20.26 1.68
C SER A 214 4.49 -20.31 3.13
#